data_8af0161342712e7dcea74322b810c72b
#
_entry.id   8af0161342712e7dcea74322b810c72b
#
_cell.length_a   1.000
_cell.length_b   1.000
_cell.length_c   1.000
_cell.angle_alpha   90.00
_cell.angle_beta   90.00
_cell.angle_gamma   90.00
#
_symmetry.space_group_name_H-M   'P 1'
#
loop_
_entity.id
_entity.type
_entity.pdbx_description
1 polymer ?
#
loop_
_entity_poly.entity_id
_entity_poly.type
_entity_poly.pdbx_seq_one_letter_code
_entity_poly.pdbx_strand_id
1 'polypeptide(L)'
;MIVLALLASIAAAGVALAMLFVAHGRPEDDRGGARADMVRYFGMSAIAALLCGALNVMETAWDSVAAAAAGNATNIMAVGLLWAGARRLNGRRAIGAISTGAGGILLFGLTFLVPLDDATLLKTAGLVVFSALCALECSRPSLGLLGGARLLSWTLSLYAAYNLARLGVVAVFGVEPLLQQGPVSAETTAAVSAVAIVLVSIGAVWIGRQLDDDPAPGTRAHDRGTLRRETSRLLEGHSIVRASLVRVPEIDLIRAAHSGERADTMLRTVADAAADAVADVVTGMPTRDTVFVVAPAILEAEAFEETFRRAFARRMPSIAYDDVPDLAFEHHLLRDVDDLSWLMESRRSRPHLGRSRSE
;
A
#
# COMPACT_ATOMS: atom_id res chain seq x y z
N MET A 1 17.85 16.46 25.00
CA MET A 1 17.18 15.13 24.85
C MET A 1 15.66 15.26 24.84
N ILE A 2 15.02 15.75 25.91
CA ILE A 2 13.54 15.84 26.02
C ILE A 2 12.91 16.62 24.86
N VAL A 3 13.46 17.78 24.46
CA VAL A 3 12.92 18.60 23.35
C VAL A 3 12.96 17.87 22.00
N LEU A 4 14.04 17.14 21.70
CA LEU A 4 14.16 16.35 20.46
C LEU A 4 13.20 15.16 20.45
N ALA A 5 13.07 14.46 21.59
CA ALA A 5 12.09 13.39 21.75
C ALA A 5 10.66 13.90 21.59
N LEU A 6 10.35 15.08 22.15
CA LEU A 6 9.04 15.72 22.00
C LEU A 6 8.76 16.13 20.56
N LEU A 7 9.73 16.72 19.86
CA LEU A 7 9.59 17.07 18.44
C LEU A 7 9.38 15.84 17.55
N ALA A 8 10.14 14.76 17.77
CA ALA A 8 9.95 13.52 17.06
C ALA A 8 8.56 12.90 17.31
N SER A 9 8.10 12.96 18.57
CA SER A 9 6.75 12.48 18.95
C SER A 9 5.64 13.31 18.32
N ILE A 10 5.79 14.64 18.28
CA ILE A 10 4.83 15.55 17.62
C ILE A 10 4.79 15.26 16.11
N ALA A 11 5.96 15.07 15.46
CA ALA A 11 6.02 14.72 14.06
C ALA A 11 5.34 13.39 13.77
N ALA A 12 5.60 12.35 14.58
CA ALA A 12 4.95 11.04 14.47
C ALA A 12 3.43 11.14 14.70
N ALA A 13 2.97 11.92 15.68
CA ALA A 13 1.55 12.17 15.93
C ALA A 13 0.88 12.90 14.75
N GLY A 14 1.56 13.89 14.18
CA GLY A 14 1.09 14.60 12.99
C GLY A 14 0.87 13.67 11.80
N VAL A 15 1.76 12.70 11.60
CA VAL A 15 1.62 11.69 10.55
C VAL A 15 0.50 10.71 10.84
N ALA A 16 0.39 10.22 12.06
CA ALA A 16 -0.70 9.33 12.46
C ALA A 16 -2.05 10.02 12.22
N LEU A 17 -2.19 11.29 12.60
CA LEU A 17 -3.37 12.12 12.34
C LEU A 17 -3.59 12.33 10.84
N ALA A 18 -2.56 12.68 10.07
CA ALA A 18 -2.67 12.86 8.62
C ALA A 18 -3.12 11.56 7.94
N MET A 19 -2.59 10.39 8.34
CA MET A 19 -3.01 9.10 7.84
C MET A 19 -4.46 8.76 8.22
N LEU A 20 -4.90 9.12 9.43
CA LEU A 20 -6.29 8.96 9.85
C LEU A 20 -7.24 9.86 9.04
N PHE A 21 -6.87 11.13 8.78
CA PHE A 21 -7.66 12.03 7.92
C PHE A 21 -7.73 11.52 6.47
N VAL A 22 -6.63 10.99 5.94
CA VAL A 22 -6.60 10.35 4.63
C VAL A 22 -7.51 9.12 4.60
N ALA A 23 -7.63 8.38 5.72
CA ALA A 23 -8.52 7.22 5.85
C ALA A 23 -10.01 7.62 5.91
N HIS A 24 -10.35 8.72 6.60
CA HIS A 24 -11.74 9.15 6.83
C HIS A 24 -12.32 10.05 5.74
N GLY A 25 -11.49 10.66 4.93
CA GLY A 25 -11.89 11.71 3.99
C GLY A 25 -12.62 11.26 2.72
N ARG A 26 -12.84 9.95 2.50
CA ARG A 26 -13.60 9.45 1.34
C ARG A 26 -14.44 8.23 1.70
N PRO A 27 -15.69 8.14 1.19
CA PRO A 27 -16.51 6.94 1.35
C PRO A 27 -15.77 5.71 0.79
N GLU A 28 -16.11 4.54 1.33
CA GLU A 28 -15.52 3.20 1.12
C GLU A 28 -15.44 2.70 -0.35
N ASP A 29 -15.24 3.58 -1.30
CA ASP A 29 -15.17 3.27 -2.71
C ASP A 29 -13.82 2.67 -3.13
N ASP A 30 -13.83 1.38 -3.26
CA ASP A 30 -13.22 0.48 -4.25
C ASP A 30 -11.70 0.51 -4.59
N ARG A 31 -10.90 1.44 -4.09
CA ARG A 31 -9.43 1.37 -4.17
C ARG A 31 -8.80 0.79 -2.91
N GLY A 32 -9.59 -0.03 -2.20
CA GLY A 32 -9.40 -0.38 -0.80
C GLY A 32 -8.19 -1.26 -0.46
N GLY A 33 -7.56 -1.96 -1.39
CA GLY A 33 -6.50 -2.90 -1.06
C GLY A 33 -5.18 -2.22 -0.67
N ALA A 34 -4.46 -1.64 -1.60
CA ALA A 34 -3.11 -1.12 -1.37
C ALA A 34 -3.11 0.13 -0.47
N ARG A 35 -4.08 1.03 -0.65
CA ARG A 35 -4.21 2.23 0.16
C ARG A 35 -4.63 1.92 1.61
N ALA A 36 -5.62 1.05 1.79
CA ALA A 36 -6.05 0.64 3.12
C ALA A 36 -4.92 -0.05 3.88
N ASP A 37 -4.16 -0.92 3.22
CA ASP A 37 -2.98 -1.55 3.78
C ASP A 37 -1.90 -0.50 4.12
N MET A 38 -1.65 0.49 3.28
CA MET A 38 -0.73 1.58 3.56
C MET A 38 -1.15 2.37 4.81
N VAL A 39 -2.39 2.85 4.85
CA VAL A 39 -2.92 3.61 6.00
C VAL A 39 -2.82 2.79 7.26
N ARG A 40 -3.18 1.51 7.22
CA ARG A 40 -3.11 0.59 8.36
C ARG A 40 -1.68 0.42 8.87
N TYR A 41 -0.73 0.04 8.01
CA TYR A 41 0.63 -0.28 8.44
C TYR A 41 1.45 0.97 8.76
N PHE A 42 1.35 2.02 7.95
CA PHE A 42 2.07 3.27 8.19
C PHE A 42 1.48 4.04 9.37
N GLY A 43 0.15 4.00 9.56
CA GLY A 43 -0.51 4.55 10.73
C GLY A 43 -0.09 3.83 12.02
N MET A 44 -0.09 2.48 12.02
CA MET A 44 0.40 1.69 13.15
C MET A 44 1.89 1.95 13.44
N SER A 45 2.71 2.12 12.39
CA SER A 45 4.12 2.50 12.53
C SER A 45 4.28 3.87 13.21
N ALA A 46 3.48 4.86 12.81
CA ALA A 46 3.50 6.19 13.41
C ALA A 46 3.07 6.16 14.88
N ILE A 47 2.03 5.38 15.21
CA ILE A 47 1.60 5.15 16.61
C ILE A 47 2.73 4.49 17.42
N ALA A 48 3.39 3.47 16.87
CA ALA A 48 4.50 2.80 17.54
C ALA A 48 5.68 3.77 17.76
N ALA A 49 6.00 4.64 16.81
CA ALA A 49 7.04 5.65 16.96
C ALA A 49 6.69 6.69 18.04
N LEU A 50 5.43 7.11 18.12
CA LEU A 50 4.92 8.01 19.15
C LEU A 50 5.03 7.37 20.55
N LEU A 51 4.60 6.11 20.68
CA LEU A 51 4.73 5.36 21.93
C LEU A 51 6.19 5.19 22.33
N CYS A 52 7.09 4.91 21.38
CA CYS A 52 8.53 4.85 21.65
C CYS A 52 9.04 6.17 22.23
N GLY A 53 8.66 7.31 21.66
CA GLY A 53 9.02 8.63 22.18
C GLY A 53 8.55 8.87 23.61
N ALA A 54 7.28 8.54 23.90
CA ALA A 54 6.71 8.67 25.24
C ALA A 54 7.41 7.75 26.25
N LEU A 55 7.67 6.50 25.87
CA LEU A 55 8.35 5.52 26.73
C LEU A 55 9.81 5.89 27.01
N ASN A 56 10.53 6.47 26.04
CA ASN A 56 11.88 6.99 26.26
C ASN A 56 11.88 8.17 27.27
N VAL A 57 10.86 9.02 27.25
CA VAL A 57 10.70 10.08 28.28
C VAL A 57 10.45 9.45 29.65
N MET A 58 9.58 8.44 29.73
CA MET A 58 9.30 7.73 30.98
C MET A 58 10.54 6.99 31.53
N GLU A 59 11.30 6.33 30.67
CA GLU A 59 12.57 5.70 31.03
C GLU A 59 13.53 6.73 31.66
N THR A 60 13.71 7.87 31.02
CA THR A 60 14.58 8.92 31.49
C THR A 60 14.11 9.59 32.79
N ALA A 61 12.78 9.74 32.94
CA ALA A 61 12.19 10.41 34.11
C ALA A 61 12.12 9.53 35.37
N TRP A 62 11.94 8.23 35.19
CA TRP A 62 11.67 7.30 36.30
C TRP A 62 12.64 6.11 36.39
N ASP A 63 13.66 6.08 35.56
CA ASP A 63 14.68 5.02 35.52
C ASP A 63 14.06 3.61 35.39
N SER A 64 12.99 3.53 34.59
CA SER A 64 12.10 2.36 34.52
C SER A 64 12.57 1.37 33.45
N VAL A 65 13.04 0.20 33.87
CA VAL A 65 13.40 -0.92 32.96
C VAL A 65 12.20 -1.35 32.10
N ALA A 66 10.98 -1.31 32.66
CA ALA A 66 9.78 -1.65 31.90
C ALA A 66 9.50 -0.62 30.77
N ALA A 67 9.74 0.68 31.02
CA ALA A 67 9.65 1.72 30.00
C ALA A 67 10.74 1.54 28.93
N ALA A 68 11.97 1.22 29.33
CA ALA A 68 13.07 0.89 28.40
C ALA A 68 12.72 -0.31 27.50
N ALA A 69 12.21 -1.40 28.10
CA ALA A 69 11.81 -2.61 27.39
C ALA A 69 10.71 -2.33 26.36
N ALA A 70 9.66 -1.62 26.78
CA ALA A 70 8.56 -1.24 25.90
C ALA A 70 9.02 -0.24 24.82
N GLY A 71 9.89 0.72 25.15
CA GLY A 71 10.47 1.67 24.22
C GLY A 71 11.32 0.98 23.14
N ASN A 72 12.16 0.01 23.55
CA ASN A 72 12.96 -0.79 22.62
C ASN A 72 12.11 -1.60 21.66
N ALA A 73 11.05 -2.26 22.18
CA ALA A 73 10.11 -3.05 21.36
C ALA A 73 9.34 -2.18 20.36
N THR A 74 8.77 -1.06 20.82
CA THR A 74 7.99 -0.16 19.97
C THR A 74 8.85 0.52 18.91
N ASN A 75 10.12 0.79 19.18
CA ASN A 75 11.05 1.34 18.21
C ASN A 75 11.27 0.38 17.02
N ILE A 76 11.54 -0.91 17.30
CA ILE A 76 11.66 -1.93 16.26
C ILE A 76 10.33 -2.10 15.52
N MET A 77 9.21 -2.12 16.24
CA MET A 77 7.89 -2.26 15.63
C MET A 77 7.58 -1.09 14.70
N ALA A 78 7.98 0.13 15.01
CA ALA A 78 7.78 1.28 14.14
C ALA A 78 8.39 1.07 12.76
N VAL A 79 9.66 0.71 12.69
CA VAL A 79 10.36 0.49 11.41
C VAL A 79 9.92 -0.79 10.72
N GLY A 80 9.68 -1.86 11.49
CA GLY A 80 9.22 -3.14 10.96
C GLY A 80 7.81 -3.06 10.35
N LEU A 81 6.91 -2.24 10.89
CA LEU A 81 5.58 -1.99 10.32
C LEU A 81 5.66 -1.18 9.03
N LEU A 82 6.60 -0.22 8.92
CA LEU A 82 6.89 0.44 7.63
C LEU A 82 7.31 -0.57 6.57
N TRP A 83 8.23 -1.49 6.92
CA TRP A 83 8.63 -2.57 6.03
C TRP A 83 7.46 -3.47 5.64
N ALA A 84 6.62 -3.87 6.60
CA ALA A 84 5.42 -4.68 6.32
C ALA A 84 4.47 -3.96 5.37
N GLY A 85 4.26 -2.65 5.55
CA GLY A 85 3.45 -1.81 4.67
C GLY A 85 4.03 -1.68 3.27
N ALA A 86 5.32 -1.37 3.14
CA ALA A 86 6.01 -1.31 1.84
C ALA A 86 5.93 -2.66 1.10
N ARG A 87 6.06 -3.77 1.83
CA ARG A 87 5.94 -5.12 1.29
C ARG A 87 4.52 -5.41 0.78
N ARG A 88 3.49 -4.95 1.49
CA ARG A 88 2.08 -5.07 1.06
C ARG A 88 1.79 -4.22 -0.18
N LEU A 89 2.32 -2.99 -0.23
CA LEU A 89 2.22 -2.13 -1.41
C LEU A 89 2.88 -2.76 -2.65
N ASN A 90 3.91 -3.59 -2.46
CA ASN A 90 4.52 -4.39 -3.52
C ASN A 90 3.77 -5.72 -3.80
N GLY A 91 2.54 -5.89 -3.30
CA GLY A 91 1.72 -7.09 -3.51
C GLY A 91 2.23 -8.36 -2.80
N ARG A 92 3.16 -8.25 -1.84
CA ARG A 92 3.75 -9.40 -1.16
C ARG A 92 3.01 -9.74 0.12
N ARG A 93 3.09 -11.01 0.56
CA ARG A 93 2.44 -11.50 1.78
C ARG A 93 2.89 -10.73 3.03
N ALA A 94 1.98 -10.54 3.99
CA ALA A 94 2.18 -9.78 5.23
C ALA A 94 3.06 -10.51 6.28
N ILE A 95 3.94 -11.43 5.88
CA ILE A 95 4.90 -12.10 6.79
C ILE A 95 5.72 -11.07 7.58
N GLY A 96 5.96 -9.89 6.99
CA GLY A 96 6.63 -8.78 7.64
C GLY A 96 5.98 -8.33 8.95
N ALA A 97 4.65 -8.33 9.05
CA ALA A 97 3.96 -7.94 10.28
C ALA A 97 4.16 -8.97 11.41
N ILE A 98 4.15 -10.26 11.07
CA ILE A 98 4.39 -11.34 12.05
C ILE A 98 5.83 -11.29 12.56
N SER A 99 6.81 -11.17 11.65
CA SER A 99 8.22 -11.07 12.04
C SER A 99 8.53 -9.81 12.83
N THR A 100 7.86 -8.70 12.54
CA THR A 100 7.97 -7.44 13.29
C THR A 100 7.41 -7.61 14.71
N GLY A 101 6.21 -8.19 14.83
CA GLY A 101 5.60 -8.48 16.14
C GLY A 101 6.46 -9.43 16.98
N ALA A 102 6.94 -10.52 16.38
CA ALA A 102 7.81 -11.49 17.04
C ALA A 102 9.14 -10.84 17.49
N GLY A 103 9.76 -10.02 16.64
CA GLY A 103 10.98 -9.28 16.99
C GLY A 103 10.76 -8.28 18.12
N GLY A 104 9.64 -7.57 18.13
CA GLY A 104 9.26 -6.66 19.21
C GLY A 104 9.06 -7.38 20.55
N ILE A 105 8.29 -8.48 20.55
CA ILE A 105 8.05 -9.30 21.75
C ILE A 105 9.36 -9.90 22.27
N LEU A 106 10.18 -10.43 21.37
CA LEU A 106 11.48 -11.00 21.75
C LEU A 106 12.39 -9.95 22.40
N LEU A 107 12.50 -8.77 21.81
CA LEU A 107 13.34 -7.71 22.37
C LEU A 107 12.78 -7.19 23.70
N PHE A 108 11.46 -7.07 23.81
CA PHE A 108 10.80 -6.73 25.07
C PHE A 108 11.21 -7.70 26.20
N GLY A 109 11.11 -9.01 25.95
CA GLY A 109 11.52 -10.02 26.92
C GLY A 109 13.02 -10.04 27.22
N LEU A 110 13.87 -9.92 26.19
CA LEU A 110 15.31 -9.90 26.35
C LEU A 110 15.81 -8.69 27.17
N THR A 111 15.14 -7.54 27.09
CA THR A 111 15.53 -6.34 27.86
C THR A 111 15.48 -6.59 29.38
N PHE A 112 14.67 -7.54 29.86
CA PHE A 112 14.66 -7.92 31.28
C PHE A 112 15.73 -8.96 31.67
N LEU A 113 16.35 -9.60 30.68
CA LEU A 113 17.29 -10.71 30.88
C LEU A 113 18.75 -10.30 30.69
N VAL A 114 18.99 -9.19 29.98
CA VAL A 114 20.34 -8.70 29.68
C VAL A 114 20.52 -7.29 30.22
N PRO A 115 21.80 -6.83 30.41
CA PRO A 115 22.07 -5.44 30.74
C PRO A 115 21.44 -4.47 29.74
N LEU A 116 21.04 -3.27 30.20
CA LEU A 116 20.35 -2.29 29.34
C LEU A 116 21.21 -1.84 28.13
N ASP A 117 22.54 -1.82 28.31
CA ASP A 117 23.45 -1.51 27.21
C ASP A 117 23.39 -2.56 26.10
N ASP A 118 23.39 -3.84 26.49
CA ASP A 118 23.26 -4.96 25.52
C ASP A 118 21.89 -4.97 24.86
N ALA A 119 20.83 -4.68 25.60
CA ALA A 119 19.48 -4.52 25.04
C ALA A 119 19.42 -3.38 24.01
N THR A 120 20.14 -2.28 24.25
CA THR A 120 20.27 -1.15 23.32
C THR A 120 21.02 -1.56 22.05
N LEU A 121 22.06 -2.39 22.15
CA LEU A 121 22.76 -2.93 20.99
C LEU A 121 21.87 -3.86 20.17
N LEU A 122 21.11 -4.74 20.81
CA LEU A 122 20.15 -5.61 20.15
C LEU A 122 19.06 -4.81 19.42
N LYS A 123 18.53 -3.75 20.06
CA LYS A 123 17.63 -2.80 19.40
C LYS A 123 18.27 -2.18 18.17
N THR A 124 19.51 -1.70 18.29
CA THR A 124 20.23 -1.07 17.18
C THR A 124 20.42 -2.04 16.03
N ALA A 125 20.76 -3.31 16.29
CA ALA A 125 20.87 -4.36 15.29
C ALA A 125 19.50 -4.60 14.59
N GLY A 126 18.42 -4.67 15.35
CA GLY A 126 17.07 -4.78 14.81
C GLY A 126 16.69 -3.60 13.91
N LEU A 127 17.05 -2.37 14.30
CA LEU A 127 16.82 -1.17 13.48
C LEU A 127 17.61 -1.22 12.17
N VAL A 128 18.85 -1.68 12.18
CA VAL A 128 19.64 -1.89 10.95
C VAL A 128 18.92 -2.84 10.01
N VAL A 129 18.51 -4.00 10.52
CA VAL A 129 17.84 -5.03 9.71
C VAL A 129 16.54 -4.52 9.12
N PHE A 130 15.64 -4.01 9.93
CA PHE A 130 14.31 -3.59 9.44
C PHE A 130 14.39 -2.34 8.56
N SER A 131 15.30 -1.40 8.83
CA SER A 131 15.51 -0.24 7.98
C SER A 131 16.08 -0.63 6.62
N ALA A 132 17.07 -1.53 6.57
CA ALA A 132 17.62 -2.04 5.33
C ALA A 132 16.56 -2.81 4.52
N LEU A 133 15.77 -3.69 5.16
CA LEU A 133 14.69 -4.42 4.52
C LEU A 133 13.62 -3.48 3.96
N CYS A 134 13.25 -2.43 4.69
CA CYS A 134 12.29 -1.44 4.23
C CYS A 134 12.84 -0.63 3.05
N ALA A 135 14.08 -0.18 3.12
CA ALA A 135 14.75 0.53 2.03
C ALA A 135 14.80 -0.30 0.75
N LEU A 136 15.16 -1.59 0.85
CA LEU A 136 15.16 -2.53 -0.26
C LEU A 136 13.75 -2.74 -0.84
N GLU A 137 12.73 -2.80 0.00
CA GLU A 137 11.36 -2.97 -0.48
C GLU A 137 10.84 -1.70 -1.18
N CYS A 138 11.19 -0.50 -0.66
CA CYS A 138 10.85 0.79 -1.29
C CYS A 138 11.59 1.04 -2.60
N SER A 139 12.75 0.41 -2.83
CA SER A 139 13.51 0.53 -4.09
C SER A 139 13.03 -0.40 -5.20
N ARG A 140 12.09 -1.32 -4.92
CA ARG A 140 11.57 -2.25 -5.94
C ARG A 140 10.77 -1.54 -7.02
N PRO A 141 10.73 -2.08 -8.26
CA PRO A 141 10.16 -1.39 -9.43
C PRO A 141 8.72 -0.90 -9.22
N SER A 142 7.88 -1.61 -8.46
CA SER A 142 6.48 -1.22 -8.22
C SER A 142 6.35 0.04 -7.36
N LEU A 143 7.16 0.19 -6.30
CA LEU A 143 7.19 1.37 -5.43
C LEU A 143 8.25 2.37 -5.84
N GLY A 144 9.39 1.92 -6.34
CA GLY A 144 10.55 2.76 -6.66
C GLY A 144 10.30 3.82 -7.74
N LEU A 145 9.19 3.74 -8.47
CA LEU A 145 8.74 4.79 -9.38
C LEU A 145 8.16 5.99 -8.64
N LEU A 146 7.62 5.79 -7.42
CA LEU A 146 7.03 6.85 -6.62
C LEU A 146 8.13 7.69 -5.95
N GLY A 147 8.04 9.01 -6.07
CA GLY A 147 8.99 9.95 -5.44
C GLY A 147 9.05 9.79 -3.93
N GLY A 148 7.91 9.60 -3.28
CA GLY A 148 7.82 9.34 -1.85
C GLY A 148 8.52 8.06 -1.41
N ALA A 149 8.44 6.98 -2.19
CA ALA A 149 9.11 5.72 -1.90
C ALA A 149 10.64 5.84 -2.06
N ARG A 150 11.11 6.64 -3.03
CA ARG A 150 12.54 6.94 -3.16
C ARG A 150 13.07 7.70 -1.94
N LEU A 151 12.32 8.70 -1.46
CA LEU A 151 12.68 9.42 -0.24
C LEU A 151 12.76 8.47 0.96
N LEU A 152 11.77 7.57 1.14
CA LEU A 152 11.82 6.55 2.19
C LEU A 152 13.05 5.65 2.04
N SER A 153 13.33 5.16 0.84
CA SER A 153 14.47 4.27 0.57
C SER A 153 15.78 4.93 0.95
N TRP A 154 16.03 6.16 0.52
CA TRP A 154 17.26 6.90 0.86
C TRP A 154 17.36 7.18 2.36
N THR A 155 16.29 7.67 2.98
CA THR A 155 16.27 7.98 4.41
C THR A 155 16.57 6.73 5.25
N LEU A 156 15.92 5.61 4.96
CA LEU A 156 16.10 4.37 5.70
C LEU A 156 17.45 3.71 5.43
N SER A 157 18.00 3.85 4.21
CA SER A 157 19.36 3.38 3.89
C SER A 157 20.41 4.16 4.70
N LEU A 158 20.29 5.49 4.75
CA LEU A 158 21.20 6.32 5.55
C LEU A 158 21.06 6.04 7.06
N TYR A 159 19.83 5.85 7.53
CA TYR A 159 19.56 5.50 8.92
C TYR A 159 20.12 4.12 9.29
N ALA A 160 19.98 3.11 8.39
CA ALA A 160 20.60 1.80 8.58
C ALA A 160 22.12 1.88 8.59
N ALA A 161 22.72 2.64 7.67
CA ALA A 161 24.18 2.83 7.62
C ALA A 161 24.72 3.52 8.88
N TYR A 162 24.03 4.56 9.37
CA TYR A 162 24.38 5.23 10.61
C TYR A 162 24.35 4.27 11.81
N ASN A 163 23.28 3.50 11.97
CA ASN A 163 23.16 2.53 13.07
C ASN A 163 24.18 1.38 12.93
N LEU A 164 24.49 0.94 11.71
CA LEU A 164 25.53 -0.05 11.44
C LEU A 164 26.91 0.49 11.84
N ALA A 165 27.22 1.74 11.50
CA ALA A 165 28.47 2.40 11.91
C ALA A 165 28.59 2.47 13.44
N ARG A 166 27.48 2.78 14.15
CA ARG A 166 27.43 2.75 15.62
C ARG A 166 27.77 1.38 16.19
N LEU A 167 27.16 0.32 15.64
CA LEU A 167 27.49 -1.05 16.05
C LEU A 167 28.96 -1.38 15.79
N GLY A 168 29.51 -0.94 14.65
CA GLY A 168 30.91 -1.12 14.32
C GLY A 168 31.83 -0.41 15.32
N VAL A 169 31.49 0.83 15.73
CA VAL A 169 32.26 1.55 16.76
C VAL A 169 32.24 0.81 18.09
N VAL A 170 31.08 0.33 18.53
CA VAL A 170 30.96 -0.44 19.77
C VAL A 170 31.73 -1.76 19.69
N ALA A 171 31.69 -2.45 18.55
CA ALA A 171 32.43 -3.70 18.37
C ALA A 171 33.96 -3.53 18.47
N VAL A 172 34.49 -2.35 18.07
CA VAL A 172 35.92 -2.07 18.06
C VAL A 172 36.40 -1.40 19.36
N PHE A 173 35.61 -0.45 19.88
CA PHE A 173 36.03 0.44 20.98
C PHE A 173 35.23 0.25 22.28
N GLY A 174 34.27 -0.70 22.29
CA GLY A 174 33.35 -0.88 23.40
C GLY A 174 32.26 0.17 23.46
N VAL A 175 31.54 0.23 24.59
CA VAL A 175 30.36 1.12 24.77
C VAL A 175 30.73 2.57 25.15
N GLU A 176 31.98 2.80 25.56
CA GLU A 176 32.42 4.10 26.08
C GLU A 176 32.21 5.28 25.10
N PRO A 177 32.46 5.14 23.76
CA PRO A 177 32.20 6.19 22.79
C PRO A 177 30.71 6.59 22.67
N LEU A 178 29.78 5.74 23.08
CA LEU A 178 28.34 6.08 23.10
C LEU A 178 27.97 7.03 24.24
N LEU A 179 28.75 7.02 25.32
CA LEU A 179 28.56 7.85 26.53
C LEU A 179 29.21 9.22 26.39
N GLN A 180 30.22 9.33 25.52
CA GLN A 180 30.93 10.60 25.28
C GLN A 180 30.19 11.42 24.21
N GLN A 181 30.35 12.75 24.27
CA GLN A 181 29.84 13.64 23.23
C GLN A 181 30.55 13.38 21.91
N GLY A 182 29.80 13.05 20.85
CA GLY A 182 30.36 12.72 19.56
C GLY A 182 29.34 12.26 18.55
N PRO A 183 29.77 11.89 17.33
CA PRO A 183 28.85 11.52 16.24
C PRO A 183 28.05 10.26 16.50
N VAL A 184 28.45 9.42 17.45
CA VAL A 184 27.77 8.17 17.83
C VAL A 184 27.05 8.25 19.18
N SER A 185 27.10 9.42 19.84
CA SER A 185 26.47 9.65 21.15
C SER A 185 24.94 9.47 21.13
N ALA A 186 24.37 9.32 22.32
CA ALA A 186 22.89 9.22 22.48
C ALA A 186 22.18 10.47 21.97
N GLU A 187 22.75 11.67 22.14
CA GLU A 187 22.18 12.93 21.66
C GLU A 187 22.16 13.01 20.14
N THR A 188 23.28 12.69 19.49
CA THR A 188 23.37 12.66 18.03
C THR A 188 22.40 11.62 17.45
N THR A 189 22.28 10.46 18.11
CA THR A 189 21.33 9.41 17.70
C THR A 189 19.88 9.88 17.81
N ALA A 190 19.53 10.59 18.87
CA ALA A 190 18.19 11.16 19.01
C ALA A 190 17.89 12.19 17.91
N ALA A 191 18.88 13.04 17.57
CA ALA A 191 18.73 14.01 16.48
C ALA A 191 18.58 13.33 15.11
N VAL A 192 19.43 12.33 14.80
CA VAL A 192 19.34 11.55 13.55
C VAL A 192 18.02 10.82 13.46
N SER A 193 17.54 10.23 14.56
CA SER A 193 16.23 9.54 14.59
C SER A 193 15.07 10.51 14.37
N ALA A 194 15.11 11.71 14.97
CA ALA A 194 14.09 12.73 14.78
C ALA A 194 14.01 13.19 13.31
N VAL A 195 15.16 13.46 12.68
CA VAL A 195 15.23 13.80 11.26
C VAL A 195 14.70 12.65 10.38
N ALA A 196 15.11 11.42 10.68
CA ALA A 196 14.63 10.25 9.95
C ALA A 196 13.10 10.09 10.05
N ILE A 197 12.50 10.27 11.23
CA ILE A 197 11.06 10.22 11.45
C ILE A 197 10.36 11.29 10.59
N VAL A 198 10.85 12.52 10.57
CA VAL A 198 10.26 13.60 9.75
C VAL A 198 10.31 13.27 8.27
N LEU A 199 11.47 12.81 7.76
CA LEU A 199 11.62 12.47 6.34
C LEU A 199 10.79 11.26 5.94
N VAL A 200 10.72 10.22 6.78
CA VAL A 200 9.82 9.07 6.59
C VAL A 200 8.38 9.53 6.54
N SER A 201 7.99 10.44 7.40
CA SER A 201 6.66 11.03 7.46
C SER A 201 6.28 11.75 6.17
N ILE A 202 7.17 12.61 5.68
CA ILE A 202 7.00 13.32 4.41
C ILE A 202 6.86 12.30 3.27
N GLY A 203 7.74 11.30 3.22
CA GLY A 203 7.69 10.25 2.20
C GLY A 203 6.41 9.44 2.22
N ALA A 204 5.92 9.08 3.41
CA ALA A 204 4.66 8.35 3.58
C ALA A 204 3.45 9.15 3.10
N VAL A 205 3.35 10.43 3.47
CA VAL A 205 2.29 11.34 2.99
C VAL A 205 2.38 11.54 1.48
N TRP A 206 3.59 11.65 0.95
CA TRP A 206 3.81 11.80 -0.49
C TRP A 206 3.39 10.55 -1.27
N ILE A 207 3.73 9.34 -0.80
CA ILE A 207 3.21 8.09 -1.36
C ILE A 207 1.68 8.10 -1.37
N GLY A 208 1.06 8.47 -0.24
CA GLY A 208 -0.40 8.54 -0.14
C GLY A 208 -1.02 9.45 -1.19
N ARG A 209 -0.44 10.63 -1.43
CA ARG A 209 -0.89 11.55 -2.48
C ARG A 209 -0.68 10.97 -3.88
N GLN A 210 0.50 10.41 -4.15
CA GLN A 210 0.80 9.81 -5.45
C GLN A 210 -0.11 8.62 -5.76
N LEU A 211 -0.49 7.81 -4.77
CA LEU A 211 -1.49 6.76 -4.95
C LEU A 211 -2.90 7.30 -5.18
N ASP A 212 -3.16 8.57 -4.84
CA ASP A 212 -4.41 9.25 -5.16
C ASP A 212 -4.41 9.85 -6.58
N ASP A 213 -3.27 10.37 -7.02
CA ASP A 213 -3.12 11.10 -8.29
C ASP A 213 -2.83 10.16 -9.47
N ASP A 214 -2.26 8.96 -9.22
CA ASP A 214 -1.91 8.02 -10.28
C ASP A 214 -3.05 7.00 -10.51
N PRO A 215 -3.74 7.05 -11.66
CA PRO A 215 -4.27 5.83 -12.23
C PRO A 215 -3.05 4.96 -12.56
N ALA A 216 -2.94 3.78 -11.95
CA ALA A 216 -1.78 2.89 -12.04
C ALA A 216 -1.17 2.89 -13.46
N PRO A 217 0.14 3.16 -13.63
CA PRO A 217 0.76 3.23 -14.94
C PRO A 217 0.55 1.90 -15.67
N GLY A 218 -0.15 1.95 -16.79
CA GLY A 218 -0.50 0.79 -17.60
C GLY A 218 -1.96 0.42 -17.63
N THR A 219 -2.84 1.05 -16.85
CA THR A 219 -4.27 0.77 -16.94
C THR A 219 -4.94 1.73 -17.91
N ARG A 220 -5.35 1.24 -19.07
CA ARG A 220 -6.30 1.94 -19.95
C ARG A 220 -7.70 2.06 -19.32
N ALA A 221 -7.90 1.45 -18.14
CA ALA A 221 -9.15 1.51 -17.41
C ALA A 221 -9.25 2.81 -16.61
N HIS A 222 -10.20 3.64 -16.95
CA HIS A 222 -10.45 4.95 -16.35
C HIS A 222 -11.25 4.85 -15.05
N ASP A 223 -11.04 5.81 -14.15
CA ASP A 223 -11.94 6.03 -13.02
C ASP A 223 -13.30 6.55 -13.50
N ARG A 224 -14.29 6.62 -12.60
CA ARG A 224 -15.67 7.04 -12.95
C ARG A 224 -15.72 8.42 -13.62
N GLY A 225 -14.95 9.38 -13.13
CA GLY A 225 -14.97 10.73 -13.65
C GLY A 225 -14.36 10.82 -15.05
N THR A 226 -13.30 10.08 -15.27
CA THR A 226 -12.64 9.99 -16.57
C THR A 226 -13.45 9.16 -17.54
N LEU A 227 -14.00 8.02 -17.10
CA LEU A 227 -14.91 7.18 -17.91
C LEU A 227 -16.10 8.02 -18.41
N ARG A 228 -16.73 8.81 -17.53
CA ARG A 228 -17.83 9.70 -17.90
C ARG A 228 -17.43 10.75 -18.95
N ARG A 229 -16.28 11.41 -18.77
CA ARG A 229 -15.77 12.43 -19.71
C ARG A 229 -15.44 11.83 -21.08
N GLU A 230 -14.75 10.71 -21.10
CA GLU A 230 -14.37 10.05 -22.36
C GLU A 230 -15.61 9.47 -23.08
N THR A 231 -16.59 8.93 -22.34
CA THR A 231 -17.88 8.51 -22.91
C THR A 231 -18.65 9.71 -23.50
N SER A 232 -18.60 10.88 -22.83
CA SER A 232 -19.21 12.11 -23.39
C SER A 232 -18.60 12.48 -24.74
N ARG A 233 -17.28 12.44 -24.86
CA ARG A 233 -16.57 12.70 -26.12
C ARG A 233 -16.94 11.68 -27.20
N LEU A 234 -17.07 10.41 -26.81
CA LEU A 234 -17.46 9.35 -27.74
C LEU A 234 -18.90 9.57 -28.28
N LEU A 235 -19.80 10.04 -27.42
CA LEU A 235 -21.18 10.41 -27.78
C LEU A 235 -21.25 11.65 -28.67
N GLU A 236 -20.31 12.58 -28.57
CA GLU A 236 -20.21 13.72 -29.48
C GLU A 236 -19.92 13.28 -30.94
N GLY A 237 -19.18 12.17 -31.11
CA GLY A 237 -18.87 11.59 -32.41
C GLY A 237 -19.87 10.53 -32.90
N HIS A 238 -20.69 9.98 -32.00
CA HIS A 238 -21.57 8.85 -32.30
C HIS A 238 -22.91 9.03 -31.61
N SER A 239 -23.99 8.92 -32.35
CA SER A 239 -25.36 9.09 -31.81
C SER A 239 -25.77 8.02 -30.80
N ILE A 240 -25.15 6.84 -30.85
CA ILE A 240 -25.40 5.72 -29.95
C ILE A 240 -24.06 5.01 -29.69
N VAL A 241 -23.74 4.77 -28.43
CA VAL A 241 -22.61 3.93 -28.02
C VAL A 241 -23.13 2.74 -27.21
N ARG A 242 -22.35 1.66 -27.19
CA ARG A 242 -22.66 0.47 -26.37
C ARG A 242 -21.75 0.48 -25.15
N ALA A 243 -22.36 0.36 -23.97
CA ALA A 243 -21.67 0.00 -22.75
C ALA A 243 -21.81 -1.51 -22.52
N SER A 244 -20.70 -2.20 -22.50
CA SER A 244 -20.61 -3.62 -22.18
C SER A 244 -19.98 -3.78 -20.80
N LEU A 245 -20.70 -4.38 -19.87
CA LEU A 245 -20.23 -4.71 -18.55
C LEU A 245 -19.64 -6.11 -18.62
N VAL A 246 -18.35 -6.21 -18.42
CA VAL A 246 -17.62 -7.49 -18.45
C VAL A 246 -17.27 -7.88 -17.03
N ARG A 247 -17.76 -9.02 -16.57
CA ARG A 247 -17.55 -9.57 -15.24
C ARG A 247 -16.76 -10.87 -15.33
N VAL A 248 -15.88 -11.06 -14.34
CA VAL A 248 -15.26 -12.36 -14.08
C VAL A 248 -16.02 -12.97 -12.90
N PRO A 249 -16.92 -13.97 -13.10
CA PRO A 249 -17.79 -14.48 -12.04
C PRO A 249 -17.03 -14.99 -10.81
N GLU A 250 -15.83 -15.54 -11.01
CA GLU A 250 -15.01 -16.12 -9.96
C GLU A 250 -14.00 -15.13 -9.33
N ILE A 251 -14.07 -13.84 -9.63
CA ILE A 251 -13.08 -12.86 -9.20
C ILE A 251 -12.93 -12.78 -7.68
N ASP A 252 -14.04 -12.95 -6.94
CA ASP A 252 -14.01 -12.95 -5.49
C ASP A 252 -13.37 -14.22 -4.92
N LEU A 253 -13.58 -15.36 -5.58
CA LEU A 253 -12.91 -16.61 -5.24
C LEU A 253 -11.39 -16.50 -5.51
N ILE A 254 -11.00 -15.95 -6.64
CA ILE A 254 -9.60 -15.69 -6.99
C ILE A 254 -8.97 -14.74 -5.97
N ARG A 255 -9.69 -13.68 -5.57
CA ARG A 255 -9.24 -12.72 -4.54
C ARG A 255 -9.04 -13.38 -3.19
N ALA A 256 -9.94 -14.28 -2.79
CA ALA A 256 -9.85 -15.00 -1.53
C ALA A 256 -8.76 -16.08 -1.54
N ALA A 257 -8.65 -16.86 -2.63
CA ALA A 257 -7.75 -18.00 -2.72
C ALA A 257 -6.28 -17.61 -3.01
N HIS A 258 -6.05 -16.56 -3.81
CA HIS A 258 -4.71 -16.18 -4.26
C HIS A 258 -4.22 -14.86 -3.67
N SER A 259 -4.81 -13.74 -4.08
CA SER A 259 -4.55 -12.39 -3.53
C SER A 259 -5.43 -11.36 -4.23
N GLY A 260 -5.66 -10.20 -3.57
CA GLY A 260 -6.31 -9.06 -4.22
C GLY A 260 -5.59 -8.59 -5.47
N GLU A 261 -4.26 -8.58 -5.45
CA GLU A 261 -3.42 -8.18 -6.59
C GLU A 261 -3.63 -9.06 -7.83
N ARG A 262 -3.79 -10.39 -7.64
CA ARG A 262 -4.03 -11.30 -8.77
C ARG A 262 -5.41 -11.06 -9.39
N ALA A 263 -6.41 -10.80 -8.57
CA ALA A 263 -7.75 -10.41 -9.03
C ALA A 263 -7.71 -9.08 -9.79
N ASP A 264 -7.03 -8.07 -9.24
CA ASP A 264 -6.89 -6.75 -9.86
C ASP A 264 -6.06 -6.80 -11.16
N THR A 265 -5.05 -7.68 -11.22
CA THR A 265 -4.29 -7.93 -12.45
C THR A 265 -5.16 -8.58 -13.52
N MET A 266 -6.02 -9.53 -13.14
CA MET A 266 -6.96 -10.15 -14.06
C MET A 266 -7.96 -9.14 -14.63
N LEU A 267 -8.55 -8.28 -13.79
CA LEU A 267 -9.46 -7.22 -14.25
C LEU A 267 -8.76 -6.21 -15.17
N ARG A 268 -7.50 -5.88 -14.90
CA ARG A 268 -6.69 -5.08 -15.81
C ARG A 268 -6.47 -5.77 -17.16
N THR A 269 -6.17 -7.06 -17.14
CA THR A 269 -6.03 -7.85 -18.37
C THR A 269 -7.35 -7.87 -19.17
N VAL A 270 -8.51 -7.91 -18.49
CA VAL A 270 -9.82 -7.75 -19.11
C VAL A 270 -9.97 -6.37 -19.76
N ALA A 271 -9.61 -5.29 -19.06
CA ALA A 271 -9.67 -3.93 -19.61
C ALA A 271 -8.73 -3.74 -20.82
N ASP A 272 -7.52 -4.30 -20.74
CA ASP A 272 -6.56 -4.24 -21.84
C ASP A 272 -7.00 -5.08 -23.05
N ALA A 273 -7.67 -6.21 -22.84
CA ALA A 273 -8.23 -7.02 -23.90
C ALA A 273 -9.35 -6.28 -24.67
N ALA A 274 -10.10 -5.43 -23.99
CA ALA A 274 -11.08 -4.57 -24.64
C ALA A 274 -10.46 -3.63 -25.68
N ALA A 275 -9.32 -3.04 -25.32
CA ALA A 275 -8.60 -2.14 -26.22
C ALA A 275 -7.97 -2.84 -27.45
N ASP A 276 -7.69 -4.15 -27.34
CA ASP A 276 -7.23 -4.94 -28.48
C ASP A 276 -8.40 -5.45 -29.35
N ALA A 277 -9.58 -5.57 -28.75
CA ALA A 277 -10.76 -6.12 -29.45
C ALA A 277 -11.46 -5.07 -30.32
N VAL A 278 -11.49 -3.80 -29.89
CA VAL A 278 -12.24 -2.73 -30.58
C VAL A 278 -11.43 -1.44 -30.61
N ALA A 279 -11.44 -0.76 -31.75
CA ALA A 279 -10.91 0.59 -31.87
C ALA A 279 -11.83 1.61 -31.16
N ASP A 280 -11.26 2.72 -30.73
CA ASP A 280 -11.97 3.82 -30.08
C ASP A 280 -12.78 3.38 -28.84
N VAL A 281 -12.22 2.47 -28.07
CA VAL A 281 -12.84 1.95 -26.86
C VAL A 281 -12.40 2.76 -25.64
N VAL A 282 -13.37 3.05 -24.77
CA VAL A 282 -13.14 3.62 -23.44
C VAL A 282 -13.41 2.54 -22.41
N THR A 283 -12.43 2.25 -21.56
CA THR A 283 -12.59 1.23 -20.51
C THR A 283 -12.50 1.87 -19.13
N GLY A 284 -13.28 1.38 -18.18
CA GLY A 284 -13.25 1.83 -16.81
C GLY A 284 -13.55 0.71 -15.82
N MET A 285 -13.06 0.82 -14.61
CA MET A 285 -13.31 -0.12 -13.52
C MET A 285 -13.96 0.60 -12.34
N PRO A 286 -15.24 0.99 -12.46
CA PRO A 286 -15.94 1.70 -11.40
C PRO A 286 -16.32 0.81 -10.21
N THR A 287 -16.21 -0.52 -10.37
CA THR A 287 -16.50 -1.54 -9.34
C THR A 287 -15.37 -2.57 -9.24
N ARG A 288 -15.35 -3.37 -8.16
CA ARG A 288 -14.28 -4.35 -7.88
C ARG A 288 -14.32 -5.62 -8.71
N ASP A 289 -15.43 -5.86 -9.42
CA ASP A 289 -15.73 -7.12 -10.10
C ASP A 289 -16.09 -6.94 -11.56
N THR A 290 -16.23 -5.70 -12.04
CA THR A 290 -16.78 -5.40 -13.35
C THR A 290 -15.92 -4.37 -14.08
N VAL A 291 -15.58 -4.68 -15.32
CA VAL A 291 -14.97 -3.76 -16.27
C VAL A 291 -16.05 -3.20 -17.18
N PHE A 292 -16.15 -1.88 -17.24
CA PHE A 292 -17.02 -1.18 -18.19
C PHE A 292 -16.23 -0.93 -19.47
N VAL A 293 -16.81 -1.34 -20.57
CA VAL A 293 -16.24 -1.17 -21.92
C VAL A 293 -17.26 -0.38 -22.73
N VAL A 294 -16.92 0.85 -23.07
CA VAL A 294 -17.78 1.74 -23.86
C VAL A 294 -17.17 1.90 -25.25
N ALA A 295 -17.92 1.54 -26.28
CA ALA A 295 -17.47 1.58 -27.66
C ALA A 295 -18.61 2.03 -28.60
N PRO A 296 -18.29 2.54 -29.80
CA PRO A 296 -19.30 2.77 -30.82
C PRO A 296 -20.13 1.50 -31.07
N ALA A 297 -21.45 1.64 -31.23
CA ALA A 297 -22.36 0.50 -31.40
C ALA A 297 -22.31 -0.07 -32.84
N ILE A 298 -21.12 -0.22 -33.39
CA ILE A 298 -20.90 -0.67 -34.80
C ILE A 298 -20.94 -2.20 -34.90
N LEU A 299 -20.44 -2.90 -33.87
CA LEU A 299 -20.43 -4.36 -33.82
C LEU A 299 -21.70 -4.90 -33.14
N GLU A 300 -22.19 -6.04 -33.60
CA GLU A 300 -23.20 -6.79 -32.85
C GLU A 300 -22.64 -7.30 -31.53
N ALA A 301 -23.53 -7.53 -30.55
CA ALA A 301 -23.10 -7.92 -29.19
C ALA A 301 -22.31 -9.24 -29.21
N GLU A 302 -22.81 -10.25 -29.94
CA GLU A 302 -22.15 -11.57 -30.03
C GLU A 302 -20.79 -11.51 -30.71
N ALA A 303 -20.64 -10.73 -31.78
CA ALA A 303 -19.38 -10.54 -32.47
C ALA A 303 -18.36 -9.79 -31.59
N PHE A 304 -18.82 -8.85 -30.79
CA PHE A 304 -17.99 -8.18 -29.79
C PHE A 304 -17.50 -9.16 -28.73
N GLU A 305 -18.40 -9.98 -28.14
CA GLU A 305 -18.03 -10.96 -27.12
C GLU A 305 -16.97 -11.95 -27.61
N GLU A 306 -17.16 -12.49 -28.82
CA GLU A 306 -16.22 -13.46 -29.39
C GLU A 306 -14.84 -12.84 -29.63
N THR A 307 -14.81 -11.63 -30.20
CA THR A 307 -13.56 -10.89 -30.45
C THR A 307 -12.85 -10.58 -29.14
N PHE A 308 -13.61 -10.17 -28.13
CA PHE A 308 -13.11 -9.88 -26.80
C PHE A 308 -12.53 -11.12 -26.12
N ARG A 309 -13.24 -12.26 -26.12
CA ARG A 309 -12.77 -13.52 -25.54
C ARG A 309 -11.46 -13.98 -26.16
N ARG A 310 -11.32 -13.86 -27.48
CA ARG A 310 -10.08 -14.18 -28.20
C ARG A 310 -8.93 -13.22 -27.80
N ALA A 311 -9.21 -11.93 -27.65
CA ALA A 311 -8.21 -10.96 -27.21
C ALA A 311 -7.76 -11.22 -25.77
N PHE A 312 -8.70 -11.55 -24.88
CA PHE A 312 -8.41 -11.89 -23.49
C PHE A 312 -7.57 -13.18 -23.38
N ALA A 313 -7.94 -14.24 -24.09
CA ALA A 313 -7.18 -15.48 -24.10
C ALA A 313 -5.75 -15.29 -24.61
N ARG A 314 -5.52 -14.46 -25.63
CA ARG A 314 -4.18 -14.13 -26.13
C ARG A 314 -3.28 -13.43 -25.09
N ARG A 315 -3.88 -12.70 -24.14
CA ARG A 315 -3.15 -12.03 -23.06
C ARG A 315 -2.87 -12.93 -21.86
N MET A 316 -3.38 -14.17 -21.87
CA MET A 316 -3.16 -15.18 -20.84
C MET A 316 -2.45 -16.43 -21.39
N PRO A 317 -1.22 -16.30 -21.94
CA PRO A 317 -0.54 -17.38 -22.66
C PRO A 317 -0.14 -18.56 -21.77
N SER A 318 -0.15 -18.41 -20.46
CA SER A 318 0.18 -19.45 -19.49
C SER A 318 -1.03 -20.32 -19.08
N ILE A 319 -2.22 -20.02 -19.60
CA ILE A 319 -3.48 -20.72 -19.29
C ILE A 319 -3.96 -21.34 -20.59
N ALA A 320 -4.30 -22.65 -20.57
CA ALA A 320 -4.94 -23.28 -21.73
C ALA A 320 -6.27 -22.56 -22.04
N TYR A 321 -6.66 -22.52 -23.31
CA TYR A 321 -7.87 -21.80 -23.74
C TYR A 321 -9.12 -22.26 -22.99
N ASP A 322 -9.21 -23.56 -22.69
CA ASP A 322 -10.34 -24.17 -21.98
C ASP A 322 -10.34 -23.83 -20.47
N ASP A 323 -9.20 -23.37 -19.92
CA ASP A 323 -9.06 -22.97 -18.51
C ASP A 323 -9.17 -21.45 -18.31
N VAL A 324 -9.39 -20.67 -19.39
CA VAL A 324 -9.59 -19.23 -19.30
C VAL A 324 -10.90 -18.97 -18.56
N PRO A 325 -10.90 -18.12 -17.50
CA PRO A 325 -12.12 -17.84 -16.76
C PRO A 325 -13.26 -17.38 -17.66
N ASP A 326 -14.45 -17.91 -17.43
CA ASP A 326 -15.64 -17.46 -18.10
C ASP A 326 -15.88 -15.97 -17.85
N LEU A 327 -16.21 -15.26 -18.93
CA LEU A 327 -16.57 -13.85 -18.88
C LEU A 327 -18.07 -13.71 -19.08
N ALA A 328 -18.73 -13.06 -18.12
CA ALA A 328 -20.13 -12.69 -18.25
C ALA A 328 -20.24 -11.28 -18.83
N PHE A 329 -21.09 -11.13 -19.85
CA PHE A 329 -21.32 -9.87 -20.53
C PHE A 329 -22.75 -9.40 -20.31
N GLU A 330 -22.89 -8.09 -20.15
CA GLU A 330 -24.20 -7.42 -20.12
C GLU A 330 -24.07 -6.14 -20.95
N HIS A 331 -24.92 -6.00 -21.97
CA HIS A 331 -24.85 -4.92 -22.95
C HIS A 331 -25.99 -3.92 -22.77
N HIS A 332 -25.63 -2.64 -22.79
CA HIS A 332 -26.57 -1.52 -22.74
C HIS A 332 -26.26 -0.53 -23.85
N LEU A 333 -27.29 0.03 -24.46
CA LEU A 333 -27.12 1.13 -25.39
C LEU A 333 -27.26 2.44 -24.62
N LEU A 334 -26.24 3.31 -24.76
CA LEU A 334 -26.22 4.63 -24.16
C LEU A 334 -26.55 5.67 -25.23
N ARG A 335 -27.48 6.56 -24.92
CA ARG A 335 -27.82 7.72 -25.75
C ARG A 335 -27.24 9.01 -25.20
N ASP A 336 -27.01 9.02 -23.88
CA ASP A 336 -26.41 10.13 -23.17
C ASP A 336 -25.49 9.65 -22.02
N VAL A 337 -24.84 10.58 -21.38
CA VAL A 337 -23.91 10.31 -20.26
C VAL A 337 -24.67 9.97 -18.96
N ASP A 338 -25.91 10.38 -18.85
CA ASP A 338 -26.74 10.11 -17.68
C ASP A 338 -27.18 8.65 -17.65
N ASP A 339 -27.38 8.01 -18.82
CA ASP A 339 -27.56 6.56 -18.95
C ASP A 339 -26.38 5.78 -18.32
N LEU A 340 -25.13 6.22 -18.59
CA LEU A 340 -23.95 5.61 -17.99
C LEU A 340 -23.91 5.82 -16.48
N SER A 341 -24.24 7.02 -16.02
CA SER A 341 -24.27 7.36 -14.60
C SER A 341 -25.29 6.50 -13.85
N TRP A 342 -26.50 6.37 -14.39
CA TRP A 342 -27.53 5.49 -13.86
C TRP A 342 -27.08 4.02 -13.82
N LEU A 343 -26.43 3.54 -14.88
CA LEU A 343 -25.90 2.18 -14.96
C LEU A 343 -24.86 1.91 -13.87
N MET A 344 -23.96 2.86 -13.63
CA MET A 344 -22.96 2.77 -12.56
C MET A 344 -23.57 2.79 -11.16
N GLU A 345 -24.63 3.55 -10.94
CA GLU A 345 -25.32 3.67 -9.65
C GLU A 345 -26.22 2.45 -9.37
N SER A 346 -26.93 1.94 -10.37
CA SER A 346 -27.80 0.76 -10.24
C SER A 346 -27.03 -0.48 -9.80
N ARG A 347 -25.75 -0.56 -10.12
CA ARG A 347 -24.86 -1.65 -9.71
C ARG A 347 -24.35 -1.52 -8.28
N ARG A 348 -24.27 -0.31 -7.72
CA ARG A 348 -23.93 -0.09 -6.31
C ARG A 348 -25.02 -0.63 -5.36
N SER A 349 -26.27 -0.53 -5.78
CA SER A 349 -27.43 -0.80 -4.91
C SER A 349 -27.84 -2.26 -4.83
N ARG A 350 -27.22 -3.18 -5.60
CA ARG A 350 -27.51 -4.62 -5.51
C ARG A 350 -26.57 -5.28 -4.49
N PRO A 351 -27.05 -5.58 -3.25
CA PRO A 351 -26.33 -6.48 -2.38
C PRO A 351 -26.24 -7.85 -3.05
N HIS A 352 -25.13 -8.57 -2.84
CA HIS A 352 -24.89 -9.92 -3.32
C HIS A 352 -26.01 -10.89 -2.87
N LEU A 353 -27.10 -10.95 -3.57
CA LEU A 353 -28.12 -12.00 -3.46
C LEU A 353 -27.68 -13.18 -4.32
N GLY A 354 -26.57 -13.82 -3.92
CA GLY A 354 -26.08 -15.07 -4.48
C GLY A 354 -26.23 -16.19 -3.45
N ARG A 355 -27.46 -16.51 -3.07
CA ARG A 355 -27.84 -17.83 -2.54
C ARG A 355 -29.07 -18.26 -3.27
N SER A 356 -28.89 -18.91 -4.43
CA SER A 356 -29.92 -19.82 -4.94
C SER A 356 -30.06 -20.95 -3.92
N ARG A 357 -31.16 -20.97 -3.19
CA ARG A 357 -31.65 -22.19 -2.55
C ARG A 357 -31.93 -23.19 -3.68
N SER A 358 -31.08 -24.20 -3.80
CA SER A 358 -31.46 -25.44 -4.43
C SER A 358 -32.43 -26.17 -3.48
N GLU A 359 -33.66 -26.24 -3.83
CA GLU A 359 -34.58 -27.32 -3.41
C GLU A 359 -34.27 -28.59 -4.15
#